data_187fe90c3bfd5d05c71bec8f6225e72e
#
_entry.id   187fe90c3bfd5d05c71bec8f6225e72e
#
_cell.length_a   1.000
_cell.length_b   1.000
_cell.length_c   1.000
_cell.angle_alpha   90.00
_cell.angle_beta   90.00
_cell.angle_gamma   90.00
#
_symmetry.space_group_name_H-M   'P 1'
#
loop_
_entity.id
_entity.type
_entity.pdbx_description
1 polymer ?
#
loop_
_entity_poly.entity_id
_entity_poly.type
_entity_poly.pdbx_seq_one_letter_code
_entity_poly.pdbx_strand_id
1 'polypeptide(L)'
;MKKAFFGAICALAMLTACNAPQKSEPISGLKRADFQSEQQGKQTDLYTLTNKNGMEVCVTNFGGRIVSIMVPDKDGNMQDVVIGYSNITDYATKPSDFGASVGRYANRIANGVITIDDVVYDLPKNNFGHCLHGGCTLEPAPMGWQNQVFDVEKVT
;
A
#
# COMPACT_ATOMS: atom_id res chain seq x y z
N MET A 1 -41.14 -55.60 34.19
CA MET A 1 -41.15 -54.51 33.23
C MET A 1 -40.52 -53.28 33.87
N LYS A 2 -39.26 -53.02 33.58
CA LYS A 2 -38.53 -51.84 34.07
C LYS A 2 -38.19 -50.96 32.85
N LYS A 3 -38.78 -49.78 32.79
CA LYS A 3 -38.47 -48.74 31.77
C LYS A 3 -37.28 -47.95 32.19
N ALA A 4 -36.20 -48.01 31.39
CA ALA A 4 -35.02 -47.19 31.58
C ALA A 4 -35.26 -45.84 30.86
N PHE A 5 -35.14 -44.73 31.61
CA PHE A 5 -35.14 -43.37 31.09
C PHE A 5 -33.71 -43.00 30.69
N PHE A 6 -33.48 -42.76 29.40
CA PHE A 6 -32.21 -42.20 28.93
C PHE A 6 -32.35 -40.66 28.91
N GLY A 7 -31.67 -40.03 29.85
CA GLY A 7 -31.56 -38.58 29.86
C GLY A 7 -30.45 -38.11 28.88
N ALA A 8 -30.81 -37.41 27.87
CA ALA A 8 -29.87 -36.73 26.97
C ALA A 8 -29.32 -35.46 27.64
N ILE A 9 -28.03 -35.49 27.99
CA ILE A 9 -27.30 -34.30 28.44
C ILE A 9 -26.84 -33.54 27.19
N CYS A 10 -27.53 -32.40 26.84
CA CYS A 10 -27.03 -31.46 25.87
C CYS A 10 -25.89 -30.66 26.50
N ALA A 11 -24.65 -30.96 26.12
CA ALA A 11 -23.50 -30.14 26.42
C ALA A 11 -23.51 -28.89 25.54
N LEU A 12 -23.88 -27.77 26.13
CA LEU A 12 -23.82 -26.43 25.48
C LEU A 12 -22.35 -25.98 25.46
N ALA A 13 -21.65 -26.23 24.35
CA ALA A 13 -20.32 -25.70 24.12
C ALA A 13 -20.43 -24.19 23.93
N MET A 14 -20.06 -23.41 24.96
CA MET A 14 -19.86 -21.97 24.80
C MET A 14 -18.58 -21.74 23.98
N LEU A 15 -18.75 -21.37 22.73
CA LEU A 15 -17.70 -20.82 21.90
C LEU A 15 -17.34 -19.44 22.46
N THR A 16 -16.32 -19.36 23.29
CA THR A 16 -15.65 -18.09 23.61
C THR A 16 -14.93 -17.65 22.34
N ALA A 17 -15.58 -16.81 21.54
CA ALA A 17 -14.91 -16.05 20.49
C ALA A 17 -13.86 -15.17 21.16
N CYS A 18 -12.57 -15.50 20.96
CA CYS A 18 -11.48 -14.58 21.28
C CYS A 18 -11.70 -13.32 20.42
N ASN A 19 -12.18 -12.25 21.04
CA ASN A 19 -12.14 -10.92 20.46
C ASN A 19 -10.67 -10.53 20.31
N ALA A 20 -10.08 -10.78 19.13
CA ALA A 20 -8.90 -10.06 18.73
C ALA A 20 -9.25 -8.56 18.73
N PRO A 21 -8.35 -7.66 19.20
CA PRO A 21 -8.63 -6.24 19.21
C PRO A 21 -8.98 -5.82 17.77
N GLN A 22 -10.23 -5.40 17.59
CA GLN A 22 -10.70 -4.87 16.32
C GLN A 22 -9.87 -3.61 16.06
N LYS A 23 -8.96 -3.65 15.05
CA LYS A 23 -8.29 -2.43 14.60
C LYS A 23 -9.38 -1.45 14.19
N SER A 24 -9.42 -0.30 14.83
CA SER A 24 -10.34 0.79 14.45
C SER A 24 -10.17 1.09 12.97
N GLU A 25 -11.28 1.37 12.29
CA GLU A 25 -11.25 1.84 10.90
C GLU A 25 -10.36 3.09 10.82
N PRO A 26 -9.59 3.24 9.73
CA PRO A 26 -8.74 4.41 9.53
C PRO A 26 -9.56 5.70 9.55
N ILE A 27 -9.00 6.77 10.12
CA ILE A 27 -9.62 8.10 10.15
C ILE A 27 -9.81 8.64 8.73
N SER A 28 -8.91 8.27 7.82
CA SER A 28 -8.99 8.57 6.38
C SER A 28 -10.21 7.97 5.67
N GLY A 29 -10.91 7.02 6.29
CA GLY A 29 -12.00 6.27 5.67
C GLY A 29 -11.56 5.27 4.60
N LEU A 30 -10.26 5.10 4.39
CA LEU A 30 -9.71 4.12 3.46
C LEU A 30 -9.95 2.70 3.97
N LYS A 31 -10.38 1.81 3.07
CA LYS A 31 -10.60 0.41 3.40
C LYS A 31 -9.40 -0.42 2.99
N ARG A 32 -8.79 -1.12 3.93
CA ARG A 32 -7.66 -2.01 3.67
C ARG A 32 -7.95 -3.01 2.54
N ALA A 33 -9.17 -3.54 2.48
CA ALA A 33 -9.59 -4.49 1.46
C ALA A 33 -9.48 -3.95 0.03
N ASP A 34 -9.65 -2.64 -0.18
CA ASP A 34 -9.55 -2.00 -1.49
C ASP A 34 -8.08 -1.88 -1.98
N PHE A 35 -7.12 -2.19 -1.11
CA PHE A 35 -5.69 -2.21 -1.42
C PHE A 35 -5.12 -3.63 -1.45
N GLN A 36 -5.93 -4.65 -1.20
CA GLN A 36 -5.50 -6.05 -1.20
C GLN A 36 -5.75 -6.68 -2.57
N SER A 37 -4.68 -6.90 -3.32
CA SER A 37 -4.71 -7.53 -4.64
C SER A 37 -3.36 -8.16 -4.93
N GLU A 38 -3.31 -9.09 -5.87
CA GLU A 38 -2.06 -9.58 -6.40
C GLU A 38 -1.59 -8.68 -7.55
N GLN A 39 -0.39 -8.13 -7.42
CA GLN A 39 0.28 -7.34 -8.44
C GLN A 39 1.69 -7.90 -8.62
N GLN A 40 2.08 -8.22 -9.86
CA GLN A 40 3.42 -8.74 -10.18
C GLN A 40 3.81 -10.01 -9.38
N GLY A 41 2.84 -10.89 -9.08
CA GLY A 41 3.05 -12.09 -8.27
C GLY A 41 3.25 -11.83 -6.77
N LYS A 42 3.00 -10.61 -6.29
CA LYS A 42 3.08 -10.22 -4.88
C LYS A 42 1.77 -9.62 -4.39
N GLN A 43 1.48 -9.84 -3.12
CA GLN A 43 0.30 -9.25 -2.48
C GLN A 43 0.55 -7.78 -2.13
N THR A 44 -0.38 -6.92 -2.54
CA THR A 44 -0.44 -5.53 -2.07
C THR A 44 -1.30 -5.42 -0.83
N ASP A 45 -1.06 -4.37 -0.05
CA ASP A 45 -1.82 -4.11 1.18
C ASP A 45 -1.77 -2.62 1.56
N LEU A 46 -2.62 -2.22 2.51
CA LEU A 46 -2.63 -0.91 3.13
C LEU A 46 -2.22 -1.03 4.60
N TYR A 47 -1.28 -0.21 5.00
CA TYR A 47 -0.74 -0.14 6.36
C TYR A 47 -1.10 1.21 6.96
N THR A 48 -1.78 1.19 8.10
CA THR A 48 -2.18 2.38 8.84
C THR A 48 -1.28 2.54 10.06
N LEU A 49 -0.63 3.69 10.14
CA LEU A 49 0.25 4.09 11.24
C LEU A 49 -0.39 5.26 11.97
N THR A 50 -0.53 5.18 13.29
CA THR A 50 -1.13 6.23 14.10
C THR A 50 -0.20 6.59 15.24
N ASN A 51 0.09 7.88 15.41
CA ASN A 51 0.89 8.35 16.53
C ASN A 51 0.02 8.62 17.77
N LYS A 52 0.67 8.85 18.91
CA LYS A 52 0.00 9.13 20.19
C LYS A 52 -0.89 10.39 20.18
N ASN A 53 -0.71 11.29 19.23
CA ASN A 53 -1.44 12.54 19.08
C ASN A 53 -2.62 12.42 18.09
N GLY A 54 -2.87 11.20 17.56
CA GLY A 54 -3.97 10.94 16.63
C GLY A 54 -3.69 11.26 15.17
N MET A 55 -2.48 11.71 14.79
CA MET A 55 -2.09 11.80 13.39
C MET A 55 -2.03 10.40 12.79
N GLU A 56 -2.63 10.21 11.61
CA GLU A 56 -2.67 8.95 10.90
C GLU A 56 -1.98 9.06 9.54
N VAL A 57 -1.23 8.03 9.18
CA VAL A 57 -0.61 7.89 7.86
C VAL A 57 -0.98 6.53 7.29
N CYS A 58 -1.52 6.49 6.09
CA CYS A 58 -1.77 5.28 5.34
C CYS A 58 -0.73 5.10 4.23
N VAL A 59 -0.11 3.91 4.17
CA VAL A 59 0.92 3.56 3.20
C VAL A 59 0.56 2.26 2.51
N THR A 60 0.72 2.18 1.19
CA THR A 60 0.67 0.91 0.46
C THR A 60 2.08 0.45 0.08
N ASN A 61 2.30 -0.86 0.06
CA ASN A 61 3.55 -1.44 -0.41
C ASN A 61 3.68 -1.41 -1.95
N PHE A 62 2.65 -1.04 -2.68
CA PHE A 62 2.75 -0.76 -4.11
C PHE A 62 3.38 0.62 -4.33
N GLY A 63 4.63 0.62 -4.77
CA GLY A 63 5.42 1.84 -4.95
C GLY A 63 5.88 2.50 -3.65
N GLY A 64 5.69 1.85 -2.48
CA GLY A 64 5.99 2.46 -1.19
C GLY A 64 5.29 3.80 -1.03
N ARG A 65 3.99 3.87 -1.42
CA ARG A 65 3.24 5.13 -1.54
C ARG A 65 2.62 5.55 -0.23
N ILE A 66 2.75 6.82 0.09
CA ILE A 66 1.90 7.48 1.06
C ILE A 66 0.55 7.75 0.39
N VAL A 67 -0.51 7.13 0.91
CA VAL A 67 -1.87 7.21 0.35
C VAL A 67 -2.69 8.31 1.01
N SER A 68 -2.49 8.50 2.32
CA SER A 68 -3.20 9.48 3.13
C SER A 68 -2.32 9.94 4.29
N ILE A 69 -2.43 11.21 4.66
CA ILE A 69 -1.91 11.78 5.90
C ILE A 69 -3.02 12.62 6.51
N MET A 70 -3.58 12.11 7.62
CA MET A 70 -4.62 12.81 8.38
C MET A 70 -3.97 13.67 9.47
N VAL A 71 -4.18 14.96 9.38
CA VAL A 71 -3.68 15.94 10.35
C VAL A 71 -4.82 16.86 10.81
N PRO A 72 -4.79 17.38 12.07
CA PRO A 72 -5.78 18.34 12.50
C PRO A 72 -5.56 19.71 11.84
N ASP A 73 -6.64 20.34 11.43
CA ASP A 73 -6.66 21.75 11.07
C ASP A 73 -6.59 22.64 12.34
N LYS A 74 -6.67 23.97 12.15
CA LYS A 74 -6.65 24.94 13.27
C LYS A 74 -7.81 24.81 14.27
N ASP A 75 -8.90 24.16 13.86
CA ASP A 75 -10.10 23.93 14.67
C ASP A 75 -10.16 22.51 15.25
N GLY A 76 -9.13 21.69 14.96
CA GLY A 76 -8.99 20.31 15.42
C GLY A 76 -9.68 19.27 14.53
N ASN A 77 -10.25 19.65 13.39
CA ASN A 77 -10.85 18.70 12.46
C ASN A 77 -9.77 18.00 11.64
N MET A 78 -9.83 16.69 11.55
CA MET A 78 -8.88 15.90 10.76
C MET A 78 -9.08 16.10 9.27
N GLN A 79 -7.99 16.46 8.56
CA GLN A 79 -7.96 16.68 7.14
C GLN A 79 -6.90 15.80 6.48
N ASP A 80 -7.24 15.22 5.33
CA ASP A 80 -6.23 14.56 4.49
C ASP A 80 -5.47 15.59 3.67
N VAL A 81 -4.16 15.59 3.78
CA VAL A 81 -3.27 16.52 3.06
C VAL A 81 -2.52 15.86 1.91
N VAL A 82 -2.88 14.65 1.54
CA VAL A 82 -2.28 13.89 0.41
C VAL A 82 -3.28 13.73 -0.72
N ILE A 83 -2.81 13.97 -1.94
CA ILE A 83 -3.56 13.64 -3.15
C ILE A 83 -3.23 12.21 -3.57
N GLY A 84 -4.25 11.38 -3.77
CA GLY A 84 -4.07 9.99 -4.15
C GLY A 84 -5.36 9.32 -4.57
N TYR A 85 -5.29 8.00 -4.81
CA TYR A 85 -6.44 7.15 -5.08
C TYR A 85 -6.84 6.37 -3.84
N SER A 86 -8.11 5.98 -3.76
CA SER A 86 -8.68 5.22 -2.64
C SER A 86 -8.61 3.70 -2.81
N ASN A 87 -7.96 3.21 -3.86
CA ASN A 87 -7.85 1.77 -4.15
C ASN A 87 -6.59 1.45 -4.96
N ILE A 88 -6.18 0.18 -4.89
CA ILE A 88 -4.97 -0.30 -5.56
C ILE A 88 -5.12 -0.37 -7.09
N THR A 89 -6.32 -0.65 -7.59
CA THR A 89 -6.58 -0.78 -9.03
C THR A 89 -6.26 0.53 -9.75
N ASP A 90 -6.66 1.65 -9.17
CA ASP A 90 -6.38 2.97 -9.73
C ASP A 90 -4.88 3.28 -9.75
N TYR A 91 -4.14 2.93 -8.70
CA TYR A 91 -2.69 3.09 -8.67
C TYR A 91 -1.98 2.18 -9.69
N ALA A 92 -2.48 0.97 -9.92
CA ALA A 92 -1.88 0.02 -10.84
C ALA A 92 -2.20 0.29 -12.31
N THR A 93 -3.28 1.02 -12.60
CA THR A 93 -3.76 1.20 -13.98
C THR A 93 -3.72 2.65 -14.48
N LYS A 94 -3.70 3.63 -13.57
CA LYS A 94 -3.63 5.05 -13.93
C LYS A 94 -2.23 5.60 -13.70
N PRO A 95 -1.54 6.07 -14.74
CA PRO A 95 -0.20 6.64 -14.57
C PRO A 95 -0.21 7.80 -13.57
N SER A 96 0.47 7.63 -12.45
CA SER A 96 0.67 8.69 -11.45
C SER A 96 1.85 8.39 -10.55
N ASP A 97 2.48 9.43 -10.05
CA ASP A 97 3.53 9.34 -9.03
C ASP A 97 3.02 9.82 -7.65
N PHE A 98 1.69 9.90 -7.46
CA PHE A 98 1.09 10.33 -6.20
C PHE A 98 1.63 9.53 -5.01
N GLY A 99 2.25 10.23 -4.07
CA GLY A 99 2.81 9.68 -2.84
C GLY A 99 3.93 8.66 -3.00
N ALA A 100 4.38 8.38 -4.23
CA ALA A 100 5.28 7.28 -4.54
C ALA A 100 6.73 7.49 -4.09
N SER A 101 7.40 6.39 -3.78
CA SER A 101 8.86 6.35 -3.71
C SER A 101 9.43 6.32 -5.11
N VAL A 102 10.06 7.42 -5.55
CA VAL A 102 10.59 7.57 -6.90
C VAL A 102 12.06 7.18 -6.93
N GLY A 103 12.43 6.25 -7.80
CA GLY A 103 13.82 5.76 -7.90
C GLY A 103 14.06 4.73 -9.01
N ARG A 104 15.35 4.26 -9.12
CA ARG A 104 16.48 4.67 -8.25
C ARG A 104 16.83 6.15 -8.40
N TYR A 105 16.95 6.62 -9.63
CA TYR A 105 17.27 8.01 -9.94
C TYR A 105 15.98 8.79 -10.21
N ALA A 106 15.69 9.78 -9.37
CA ALA A 106 14.53 10.64 -9.54
C ALA A 106 14.81 11.70 -10.61
N ASN A 107 13.74 12.22 -11.23
CA ASN A 107 13.80 13.20 -12.31
C ASN A 107 14.52 12.63 -13.56
N ARG A 108 15.18 13.44 -14.38
CA ARG A 108 15.62 13.06 -15.71
C ARG A 108 17.10 12.78 -15.80
N ILE A 109 17.44 11.69 -16.52
CA ILE A 109 18.77 11.43 -17.05
C ILE A 109 18.73 11.83 -18.54
N ALA A 110 19.58 12.79 -18.90
CA ALA A 110 19.62 13.35 -20.25
C ALA A 110 19.89 12.26 -21.28
N ASN A 111 19.12 12.28 -22.38
CA ASN A 111 19.21 11.33 -23.50
C ASN A 111 19.07 9.87 -23.09
N GLY A 112 18.65 9.56 -21.85
CA GLY A 112 18.58 8.19 -21.33
C GLY A 112 19.92 7.48 -21.32
N VAL A 113 21.02 8.19 -21.10
CA VAL A 113 22.38 7.60 -21.10
C VAL A 113 23.10 8.00 -19.84
N ILE A 114 23.73 7.02 -19.18
CA ILE A 114 24.59 7.22 -18.01
C ILE A 114 25.88 6.43 -18.18
N THR A 115 27.01 6.98 -17.72
CA THR A 115 28.29 6.28 -17.71
C THR A 115 28.72 6.06 -16.27
N ILE A 116 29.03 4.82 -15.92
CA ILE A 116 29.52 4.42 -14.60
C ILE A 116 30.78 3.54 -14.84
N ASP A 117 31.90 3.92 -14.23
CA ASP A 117 33.19 3.20 -14.37
C ASP A 117 33.55 2.92 -15.86
N ASP A 118 33.45 3.95 -16.70
CA ASP A 118 33.68 3.94 -18.15
C ASP A 118 32.73 3.01 -18.96
N VAL A 119 31.73 2.41 -18.31
CA VAL A 119 30.70 1.62 -18.99
C VAL A 119 29.48 2.50 -19.25
N VAL A 120 29.05 2.51 -20.52
CA VAL A 120 27.87 3.25 -20.96
C VAL A 120 26.62 2.38 -20.81
N TYR A 121 25.58 2.92 -20.20
CA TYR A 121 24.28 2.28 -20.02
C TYR A 121 23.22 3.10 -20.75
N ASP A 122 22.49 2.44 -21.65
CA ASP A 122 21.28 2.99 -22.24
C ASP A 122 20.08 2.67 -21.36
N LEU A 123 19.31 3.70 -21.04
CA LEU A 123 18.13 3.63 -20.19
C LEU A 123 16.86 3.88 -21.01
N PRO A 124 15.69 3.46 -20.55
CA PRO A 124 14.42 3.75 -21.20
C PRO A 124 14.21 5.25 -21.41
N LYS A 125 13.79 5.63 -22.63
CA LYS A 125 13.51 7.03 -23.00
C LYS A 125 12.02 7.31 -22.92
N ASN A 126 11.48 7.23 -21.71
CA ASN A 126 10.06 7.31 -21.42
C ASN A 126 9.50 8.73 -21.37
N ASN A 127 10.35 9.77 -21.50
CA ASN A 127 9.92 11.16 -21.45
C ASN A 127 10.75 12.05 -22.35
N PHE A 128 10.20 12.42 -23.52
CA PHE A 128 10.83 13.32 -24.51
C PHE A 128 12.29 12.98 -24.83
N GLY A 129 12.61 11.72 -24.99
CA GLY A 129 13.97 11.23 -25.28
C GLY A 129 14.90 11.14 -24.08
N HIS A 130 14.40 11.40 -22.86
CA HIS A 130 15.13 11.29 -21.62
C HIS A 130 14.58 10.13 -20.76
N CYS A 131 15.38 9.62 -19.82
CA CYS A 131 14.90 8.70 -18.80
C CYS A 131 14.34 9.51 -17.63
N LEU A 132 13.06 9.33 -17.32
CA LEU A 132 12.38 9.98 -16.21
C LEU A 132 12.05 8.95 -15.13
N HIS A 133 12.37 9.27 -13.88
CA HIS A 133 11.94 8.54 -12.68
C HIS A 133 12.26 7.02 -12.75
N GLY A 134 13.47 6.66 -13.17
CA GLY A 134 13.90 5.28 -13.25
C GLY A 134 13.27 4.46 -14.39
N GLY A 135 12.67 5.14 -15.39
CA GLY A 135 12.03 4.50 -16.53
C GLY A 135 10.51 4.41 -16.45
N CYS A 136 9.93 4.56 -15.27
CA CYS A 136 8.50 4.74 -14.97
C CYS A 136 7.53 4.14 -16.01
N THR A 137 7.61 2.83 -16.25
CA THR A 137 6.70 2.12 -17.15
C THR A 137 5.95 1.03 -16.40
N LEU A 138 4.73 0.73 -16.83
CA LEU A 138 3.96 -0.42 -16.35
C LEU A 138 4.11 -1.61 -17.30
N GLU A 139 4.26 -1.33 -18.61
CA GLU A 139 4.36 -2.33 -19.66
C GLU A 139 5.62 -2.11 -20.52
N PRO A 140 6.26 -3.15 -21.09
CA PRO A 140 5.95 -4.60 -20.92
C PRO A 140 6.36 -5.17 -19.57
N ALA A 141 7.10 -4.42 -18.76
CA ALA A 141 7.47 -4.77 -17.40
C ALA A 141 7.51 -3.51 -16.55
N PRO A 142 7.04 -3.57 -15.29
CA PRO A 142 7.04 -2.41 -14.41
C PRO A 142 8.46 -1.95 -14.12
N MET A 143 8.71 -0.67 -14.37
CA MET A 143 9.99 -0.01 -14.12
C MET A 143 9.82 1.18 -13.17
N GLY A 144 10.90 1.50 -12.46
CA GLY A 144 10.87 2.50 -11.41
C GLY A 144 10.27 1.98 -10.11
N TRP A 145 10.72 2.51 -8.98
CA TRP A 145 10.27 2.06 -7.68
C TRP A 145 8.78 2.30 -7.43
N GLN A 146 8.24 3.34 -8.01
CA GLN A 146 6.82 3.70 -7.93
C GLN A 146 5.88 2.61 -8.50
N ASN A 147 6.40 1.71 -9.33
CA ASN A 147 5.64 0.63 -9.93
C ASN A 147 6.02 -0.76 -9.40
N GLN A 148 6.77 -0.85 -8.31
CA GLN A 148 7.18 -2.11 -7.69
C GLN A 148 6.33 -2.42 -6.46
N VAL A 149 6.10 -3.71 -6.20
CA VAL A 149 5.55 -4.17 -4.93
C VAL A 149 6.69 -4.51 -3.98
N PHE A 150 6.82 -3.74 -2.90
CA PHE A 150 7.85 -3.96 -1.88
C PHE A 150 7.44 -5.05 -0.90
N ASP A 151 8.41 -5.82 -0.43
CA ASP A 151 8.22 -6.72 0.69
C ASP A 151 8.19 -5.92 1.99
N VAL A 152 7.26 -6.27 2.87
CA VAL A 152 7.10 -5.59 4.17
C VAL A 152 7.59 -6.52 5.26
N GLU A 153 8.66 -6.12 5.94
CA GLU A 153 9.25 -6.93 6.99
C GLU A 153 8.48 -6.80 8.31
N LYS A 154 8.16 -5.56 8.70
CA LYS A 154 7.50 -5.28 9.97
C LYS A 154 6.73 -3.96 9.96
N VAL A 155 5.57 -3.95 10.59
CA VAL A 155 4.78 -2.76 10.91
C VAL A 155 4.67 -2.64 12.43
N THR A 156 5.19 -1.55 13.00
CA THR A 156 5.20 -1.32 14.46
C THR A 156 4.57 0.00 14.82
#